data_f0b0932943284bde6fbbdd28d53bc218
#
_entry.id   f0b0932943284bde6fbbdd28d53bc218
#
_cell.length_a   1.000
_cell.length_b   1.000
_cell.length_c   1.000
_cell.angle_alpha   90.00
_cell.angle_beta   90.00
_cell.angle_gamma   90.00
#
_symmetry.space_group_name_H-M   'P 1'
#
loop_
_entity.id
_entity.type
_entity.pdbx_description
1 polymer ?
#
loop_
_entity_poly.entity_id
_entity_poly.type
_entity_poly.pdbx_seq_one_letter_code
_entity_poly.pdbx_strand_id
1 'polypeptide(L)'
;MKYRWLHISDLHSMCRGIRTITMIEALIDELKFINDQSPFSFVLITGDISDKNNGYKEAKELIYKIVETIGLGMEKVFIVPGNHDLDRNIPKDREDQIKKGWSLDLLDEQEVELIEALIPGQNDFFRAYEEILGREYPRDTIHFSDELDDNISIIHLNTAWMCFDSANESGKLHIGLNSVTKCFSEDKVKDKEIKIVIGHHRLSDFNKTVENYLRVLFKTKDIDLYLGGHCHESMALYDPSINTEFCSCRQARAEDNDYPAG
;
A
#
# COMPACT_ATOMS: atom_id res chain seq x y z
N MET A 1 -10.38 -21.38 10.77
CA MET A 1 -10.26 -20.17 11.63
C MET A 1 -11.01 -19.02 10.96
N LYS A 2 -11.51 -18.00 11.67
CA LYS A 2 -12.17 -16.85 11.07
C LYS A 2 -11.32 -15.62 11.39
N TYR A 3 -10.83 -14.93 10.37
CA TYR A 3 -10.06 -13.70 10.51
C TYR A 3 -10.93 -12.49 10.16
N ARG A 4 -10.72 -11.39 10.87
CA ARG A 4 -11.28 -10.09 10.58
C ARG A 4 -10.14 -9.09 10.52
N TRP A 5 -10.05 -8.30 9.46
CA TRP A 5 -9.01 -7.30 9.33
C TRP A 5 -9.61 -5.90 9.17
N LEU A 6 -8.83 -4.92 9.54
CA LEU A 6 -9.10 -3.51 9.26
C LEU A 6 -8.23 -3.08 8.07
N HIS A 7 -8.85 -2.57 7.02
CA HIS A 7 -8.16 -2.01 5.87
C HIS A 7 -8.28 -0.49 5.89
N ILE A 8 -7.16 0.21 5.85
CA ILE A 8 -7.05 1.67 5.84
C ILE A 8 -6.16 2.08 4.66
N SER A 9 -6.47 3.21 4.02
CA SER A 9 -5.66 3.79 2.96
C SER A 9 -5.83 5.29 2.90
N ASP A 10 -4.90 5.97 2.23
CA ASP A 10 -5.02 7.38 1.86
C ASP A 10 -5.29 8.30 3.06
N LEU A 11 -4.51 8.16 4.13
CA LEU A 11 -4.61 8.98 5.33
C LEU A 11 -4.26 10.45 5.05
N HIS A 12 -3.32 10.71 4.14
CA HIS A 12 -2.86 12.04 3.73
C HIS A 12 -2.65 13.01 4.89
N SER A 13 -2.07 12.55 6.00
CA SER A 13 -1.81 13.38 7.18
C SER A 13 -3.05 14.14 7.66
N MET A 14 -4.13 13.47 7.82
CA MET A 14 -5.49 13.96 8.05
C MET A 14 -5.69 14.98 9.15
N CYS A 15 -4.71 15.58 9.70
CA CYS A 15 -4.83 16.17 11.04
C CYS A 15 -4.78 17.69 11.08
N ARG A 16 -5.59 18.41 10.29
CA ARG A 16 -5.72 19.86 10.51
C ARG A 16 -7.18 20.31 10.40
N GLY A 17 -7.79 20.54 11.55
CA GLY A 17 -9.10 21.19 11.68
C GLY A 17 -10.09 20.46 12.57
N ILE A 18 -11.09 21.18 13.05
CA ILE A 18 -12.14 20.65 13.96
C ILE A 18 -12.90 19.50 13.31
N ARG A 19 -13.21 19.57 12.02
CA ARG A 19 -13.93 18.51 11.29
C ARG A 19 -13.16 17.19 11.28
N THR A 20 -11.84 17.26 11.09
CA THR A 20 -10.95 16.09 11.11
C THR A 20 -10.92 15.43 12.49
N ILE A 21 -10.86 16.22 13.56
CA ILE A 21 -10.89 15.70 14.93
C ILE A 21 -12.19 14.94 15.17
N THR A 22 -13.33 15.54 14.86
CA THR A 22 -14.65 14.89 15.02
C THR A 22 -14.78 13.61 14.20
N MET A 23 -14.21 13.58 13.01
CA MET A 23 -14.21 12.40 12.15
C MET A 23 -13.33 11.28 12.74
N ILE A 24 -12.15 11.62 13.26
CA ILE A 24 -11.28 10.66 13.95
C ILE A 24 -11.97 10.09 15.20
N GLU A 25 -12.60 10.94 15.98
CA GLU A 25 -13.36 10.49 17.17
C GLU A 25 -14.48 9.52 16.76
N ALA A 26 -15.28 9.87 15.77
CA ALA A 26 -16.32 8.99 15.25
C ALA A 26 -15.78 7.65 14.72
N LEU A 27 -14.63 7.69 14.00
CA LEU A 27 -13.95 6.48 13.53
C LEU A 27 -13.53 5.58 14.72
N ILE A 28 -12.93 6.17 15.74
CA ILE A 28 -12.47 5.44 16.93
C ILE A 28 -13.65 4.81 17.68
N ASP A 29 -14.74 5.53 17.86
CA ASP A 29 -15.95 5.02 18.51
C ASP A 29 -16.57 3.86 17.71
N GLU A 30 -16.63 3.98 16.38
CA GLU A 30 -17.12 2.92 15.50
C GLU A 30 -16.21 1.69 15.53
N LEU A 31 -14.89 1.87 15.47
CA LEU A 31 -13.93 0.77 15.56
C LEU A 31 -14.05 0.02 16.87
N LYS A 32 -14.22 0.73 17.98
CA LYS A 32 -14.45 0.12 19.29
C LYS A 32 -15.74 -0.70 19.30
N PHE A 33 -16.84 -0.11 18.82
CA PHE A 33 -18.13 -0.80 18.74
C PHE A 33 -18.06 -2.07 17.91
N ILE A 34 -17.41 -2.03 16.74
CA ILE A 34 -17.24 -3.18 15.87
C ILE A 34 -16.34 -4.24 16.51
N ASN A 35 -15.23 -3.82 17.15
CA ASN A 35 -14.27 -4.71 17.78
C ASN A 35 -14.86 -5.46 18.97
N ASP A 36 -15.72 -4.81 19.76
CA ASP A 36 -16.43 -5.41 20.90
C ASP A 36 -17.37 -6.54 20.46
N GLN A 37 -17.92 -6.47 19.24
CA GLN A 37 -18.78 -7.53 18.68
C GLN A 37 -17.97 -8.69 18.10
N SER A 38 -16.85 -8.40 17.45
CA SER A 38 -15.96 -9.39 16.83
C SER A 38 -14.58 -8.76 16.66
N PRO A 39 -13.58 -9.21 17.42
CA PRO A 39 -12.25 -8.63 17.42
C PRO A 39 -11.58 -8.66 16.06
N PHE A 40 -10.82 -7.61 15.75
CA PHE A 40 -9.93 -7.59 14.61
C PHE A 40 -8.70 -8.49 14.87
N SER A 41 -8.19 -9.10 13.82
CA SER A 41 -7.02 -9.98 13.86
C SER A 41 -5.74 -9.26 13.43
N PHE A 42 -5.85 -8.28 12.52
CA PHE A 42 -4.73 -7.50 11.99
C PHE A 42 -5.21 -6.24 11.26
N VAL A 43 -4.26 -5.35 10.95
CA VAL A 43 -4.49 -4.08 10.22
C VAL A 43 -3.62 -4.04 8.96
N LEU A 44 -4.22 -3.64 7.85
CA LEU A 44 -3.56 -3.46 6.56
C LEU A 44 -3.68 -2.00 6.13
N ILE A 45 -2.54 -1.36 5.82
CA ILE A 45 -2.47 0.06 5.43
C ILE A 45 -1.86 0.13 4.03
N THR A 46 -2.65 0.53 3.05
CA THR A 46 -2.29 0.47 1.63
C THR A 46 -1.82 1.79 1.06
N GLY A 47 -0.94 2.48 1.78
CA GLY A 47 -0.20 3.65 1.30
C GLY A 47 -0.88 4.99 1.51
N ASP A 48 -0.18 6.04 1.07
CA ASP A 48 -0.53 7.44 1.23
C ASP A 48 -0.82 7.80 2.68
N ILE A 49 0.08 7.35 3.58
CA ILE A 49 0.00 7.68 5.01
C ILE A 49 0.39 9.13 5.28
N SER A 50 1.21 9.71 4.41
CA SER A 50 1.61 11.12 4.43
C SER A 50 1.04 11.90 3.24
N ASP A 51 1.16 13.22 3.25
CA ASP A 51 0.96 14.07 2.08
C ASP A 51 2.28 14.69 1.67
N LYS A 52 2.89 14.18 0.59
CA LYS A 52 4.18 14.65 0.04
C LYS A 52 5.28 14.67 1.11
N ASN A 53 5.47 13.56 1.78
CA ASN A 53 6.40 13.39 2.91
C ASN A 53 6.14 14.28 4.14
N ASN A 54 4.94 14.86 4.27
CA ASN A 54 4.55 15.62 5.44
C ASN A 54 3.49 14.88 6.24
N GLY A 55 3.59 14.93 7.58
CA GLY A 55 2.55 14.43 8.48
C GLY A 55 2.73 12.99 8.93
N TYR A 56 3.90 12.40 8.77
CA TYR A 56 4.19 11.06 9.32
C TYR A 56 4.00 10.99 10.84
N LYS A 57 4.25 12.09 11.55
CA LYS A 57 4.02 12.15 12.99
C LYS A 57 2.55 11.99 13.33
N GLU A 58 1.70 12.75 12.67
CA GLU A 58 0.25 12.71 12.85
C GLU A 58 -0.32 11.35 12.42
N ALA A 59 0.18 10.79 11.31
CA ALA A 59 -0.18 9.45 10.86
C ALA A 59 0.18 8.40 11.91
N LYS A 60 1.38 8.47 12.49
CA LYS A 60 1.82 7.60 13.58
C LYS A 60 0.88 7.67 14.79
N GLU A 61 0.55 8.88 15.24
CA GLU A 61 -0.35 9.09 16.38
C GLU A 61 -1.74 8.48 16.11
N LEU A 62 -2.27 8.66 14.89
CA LEU A 62 -3.55 8.08 14.49
C LEU A 62 -3.49 6.55 14.43
N ILE A 63 -2.46 5.97 13.80
CA ILE A 63 -2.28 4.52 13.70
C ILE A 63 -2.19 3.90 15.11
N TYR A 64 -1.43 4.51 16.01
CA TYR A 64 -1.32 4.05 17.40
C TYR A 64 -2.68 4.09 18.10
N LYS A 65 -3.42 5.18 17.96
CA LYS A 65 -4.76 5.31 18.56
C LYS A 65 -5.73 4.25 18.04
N ILE A 66 -5.69 3.96 16.73
CA ILE A 66 -6.51 2.90 16.12
C ILE A 66 -6.14 1.53 16.69
N VAL A 67 -4.86 1.19 16.67
CA VAL A 67 -4.35 -0.13 17.09
C VAL A 67 -4.60 -0.37 18.57
N GLU A 68 -4.41 0.63 19.43
CA GLU A 68 -4.74 0.60 20.85
C GLU A 68 -6.26 0.38 21.06
N THR A 69 -7.10 1.11 20.30
CA THR A 69 -8.56 1.00 20.41
C THR A 69 -9.07 -0.41 20.11
N ILE A 70 -8.47 -1.09 19.14
CA ILE A 70 -8.86 -2.45 18.76
C ILE A 70 -8.06 -3.54 19.50
N GLY A 71 -7.15 -3.14 20.40
CA GLY A 71 -6.43 -4.07 21.29
C GLY A 71 -5.38 -4.94 20.58
N LEU A 72 -4.80 -4.47 19.47
CA LEU A 72 -3.75 -5.17 18.75
C LEU A 72 -2.35 -4.64 19.11
N GLY A 73 -1.32 -5.43 18.83
CA GLY A 73 0.07 -4.99 18.84
C GLY A 73 0.53 -4.53 17.45
N MET A 74 1.64 -3.76 17.37
CA MET A 74 2.19 -3.27 16.11
C MET A 74 2.74 -4.38 15.21
N GLU A 75 3.01 -5.56 15.74
CA GLU A 75 3.38 -6.75 14.95
C GLU A 75 2.24 -7.29 14.07
N LYS A 76 1.00 -6.82 14.33
CA LYS A 76 -0.20 -7.14 13.53
C LYS A 76 -0.58 -6.03 12.54
N VAL A 77 0.30 -5.05 12.34
CA VAL A 77 0.11 -3.94 11.40
C VAL A 77 1.05 -4.08 10.22
N PHE A 78 0.52 -4.01 9.01
CA PHE A 78 1.26 -4.17 7.76
C PHE A 78 1.01 -2.94 6.88
N ILE A 79 2.09 -2.32 6.38
CA ILE A 79 2.05 -1.04 5.66
C ILE A 79 2.84 -1.15 4.35
N VAL A 80 2.32 -0.57 3.28
CA VAL A 80 3.05 -0.33 2.03
C VAL A 80 3.05 1.16 1.70
N PRO A 81 4.03 1.67 0.93
CA PRO A 81 4.03 3.06 0.51
C PRO A 81 3.01 3.35 -0.58
N GLY A 82 2.48 4.57 -0.59
CA GLY A 82 1.75 5.15 -1.70
C GLY A 82 2.56 6.22 -2.45
N ASN A 83 1.96 6.80 -3.47
CA ASN A 83 2.66 7.79 -4.30
C ASN A 83 2.83 9.17 -3.61
N HIS A 84 2.09 9.44 -2.53
CA HIS A 84 2.31 10.61 -1.67
C HIS A 84 3.37 10.39 -0.57
N ASP A 85 3.82 9.16 -0.38
CA ASP A 85 4.89 8.81 0.57
C ASP A 85 6.30 8.93 -0.05
N LEU A 86 6.41 9.54 -1.23
CA LEU A 86 7.65 9.76 -1.96
C LEU A 86 8.11 11.22 -1.85
N ASP A 87 9.43 11.40 -1.83
CA ASP A 87 10.01 12.72 -2.09
C ASP A 87 9.80 13.09 -3.57
N ARG A 88 8.91 14.05 -3.79
CA ARG A 88 8.59 14.57 -5.13
C ARG A 88 9.59 15.61 -5.64
N ASN A 89 10.55 16.05 -4.82
CA ASN A 89 11.63 16.91 -5.24
C ASN A 89 12.75 16.10 -5.87
N ILE A 90 12.41 15.32 -6.88
CA ILE A 90 13.38 14.47 -7.57
C ILE A 90 14.18 15.32 -8.58
N PRO A 91 15.50 15.08 -8.69
CA PRO A 91 16.31 15.65 -9.75
C PRO A 91 15.78 15.27 -11.13
N LYS A 92 15.99 16.17 -12.11
CA LYS A 92 15.47 15.96 -13.47
C LYS A 92 16.00 14.68 -14.14
N ASP A 93 17.22 14.31 -13.86
CA ASP A 93 17.81 13.07 -14.35
C ASP A 93 17.07 11.82 -13.84
N ARG A 94 16.58 11.85 -12.60
CA ARG A 94 15.75 10.79 -12.03
C ARG A 94 14.35 10.77 -12.67
N GLU A 95 13.74 11.93 -12.89
CA GLU A 95 12.49 12.04 -13.64
C GLU A 95 12.62 11.43 -15.04
N ASP A 96 13.72 11.73 -15.74
CA ASP A 96 14.00 11.20 -17.06
C ASP A 96 14.22 9.68 -17.03
N GLN A 97 14.84 9.13 -15.98
CA GLN A 97 14.99 7.68 -15.76
C GLN A 97 13.61 7.00 -15.54
N ILE A 98 12.74 7.59 -14.75
CA ILE A 98 11.37 7.07 -14.53
C ILE A 98 10.61 7.06 -15.86
N LYS A 99 10.59 8.17 -16.59
CA LYS A 99 9.92 8.27 -17.90
C LYS A 99 10.45 7.26 -18.91
N LYS A 100 11.76 7.03 -18.91
CA LYS A 100 12.37 5.99 -19.71
C LYS A 100 11.91 4.60 -19.27
N GLY A 101 11.87 4.33 -17.95
CA GLY A 101 11.39 3.08 -17.38
C GLY A 101 9.94 2.78 -17.75
N TRP A 102 9.07 3.78 -17.83
CA TRP A 102 7.68 3.60 -18.25
C TRP A 102 7.52 3.11 -19.70
N SER A 103 8.51 3.39 -20.54
CA SER A 103 8.49 3.03 -21.97
C SER A 103 9.21 1.72 -22.29
N LEU A 104 9.83 1.07 -21.30
CA LEU A 104 10.62 -0.14 -21.49
C LEU A 104 9.83 -1.38 -21.05
N ASP A 105 9.97 -2.46 -21.81
CA ASP A 105 9.85 -3.80 -21.28
C ASP A 105 11.10 -4.02 -20.43
N LEU A 106 11.03 -3.69 -19.12
CA LEU A 106 12.18 -3.73 -18.22
C LEU A 106 12.74 -5.14 -18.15
N LEU A 107 13.88 -5.33 -18.81
CA LEU A 107 14.70 -6.52 -18.72
C LEU A 107 15.54 -6.48 -17.43
N ASP A 108 15.90 -7.63 -16.95
CA ASP A 108 16.46 -7.93 -15.63
C ASP A 108 17.55 -6.96 -15.12
N GLU A 109 18.54 -6.64 -15.94
CA GLU A 109 19.64 -5.76 -15.54
C GLU A 109 19.20 -4.30 -15.34
N GLN A 110 18.27 -3.81 -16.14
CA GLN A 110 17.75 -2.45 -16.04
C GLN A 110 16.85 -2.25 -14.82
N GLU A 111 16.18 -3.30 -14.36
CA GLU A 111 15.36 -3.24 -13.16
C GLU A 111 16.21 -2.94 -11.92
N VAL A 112 17.35 -3.61 -11.76
CA VAL A 112 18.26 -3.40 -10.62
C VAL A 112 18.78 -1.97 -10.60
N GLU A 113 19.29 -1.46 -11.74
CA GLU A 113 19.81 -0.10 -11.85
C GLU A 113 18.74 0.95 -11.51
N LEU A 114 17.50 0.74 -11.97
CA LEU A 114 16.39 1.65 -11.67
C LEU A 114 15.97 1.61 -10.19
N ILE A 115 15.93 0.42 -9.59
CA ILE A 115 15.64 0.28 -8.17
C ILE A 115 16.67 1.04 -7.33
N GLU A 116 17.97 0.81 -7.58
CA GLU A 116 19.04 1.50 -6.87
C GLU A 116 18.96 3.03 -7.02
N ALA A 117 18.57 3.51 -8.20
CA ALA A 117 18.44 4.94 -8.47
C ALA A 117 17.21 5.58 -7.82
N LEU A 118 16.08 4.87 -7.73
CA LEU A 118 14.78 5.44 -7.36
C LEU A 118 14.39 5.21 -5.89
N ILE A 119 14.78 4.07 -5.33
CA ILE A 119 14.44 3.71 -3.93
C ILE A 119 14.84 4.77 -2.90
N PRO A 120 15.98 5.50 -3.03
CA PRO A 120 16.29 6.57 -2.09
C PRO A 120 15.22 7.67 -1.98
N GLY A 121 14.36 7.83 -2.98
CA GLY A 121 13.19 8.72 -2.92
C GLY A 121 12.13 8.32 -1.87
N GLN A 122 12.22 7.11 -1.31
CA GLN A 122 11.31 6.59 -0.28
C GLN A 122 11.95 6.57 1.13
N ASN A 123 13.12 7.14 1.32
CA ASN A 123 13.83 7.08 2.61
C ASN A 123 13.03 7.67 3.77
N ASP A 124 12.18 8.67 3.53
CA ASP A 124 11.33 9.25 4.58
C ASP A 124 10.22 8.30 4.98
N PHE A 125 9.63 7.60 4.01
CA PHE A 125 8.67 6.52 4.28
C PHE A 125 9.33 5.37 5.07
N PHE A 126 10.54 4.93 4.70
CA PHE A 126 11.21 3.84 5.41
C PHE A 126 11.49 4.20 6.86
N ARG A 127 11.94 5.44 7.13
CA ARG A 127 12.10 5.92 8.50
C ARG A 127 10.78 5.96 9.27
N ALA A 128 9.72 6.46 8.63
CA ALA A 128 8.40 6.49 9.25
C ALA A 128 7.87 5.07 9.54
N TYR A 129 8.04 4.13 8.61
CA TYR A 129 7.71 2.72 8.81
C TYR A 129 8.41 2.14 10.05
N GLU A 130 9.74 2.36 10.15
CA GLU A 130 10.55 1.89 11.29
C GLU A 130 10.10 2.54 12.62
N GLU A 131 9.78 3.83 12.59
CA GLU A 131 9.29 4.54 13.77
C GLU A 131 7.86 4.13 14.18
N ILE A 132 7.00 3.80 13.23
CA ILE A 132 5.61 3.37 13.49
C ILE A 132 5.60 1.93 13.99
N LEU A 133 6.27 1.03 13.28
CA LEU A 133 6.15 -0.41 13.53
C LEU A 133 7.20 -0.96 14.51
N GLY A 134 8.27 -0.20 14.79
CA GLY A 134 9.38 -0.65 15.65
C GLY A 134 10.20 -1.79 15.03
N ARG A 135 10.14 -1.97 13.71
CA ARG A 135 10.90 -2.97 12.95
C ARG A 135 11.46 -2.35 11.67
N GLU A 136 12.61 -2.86 11.22
CA GLU A 136 13.29 -2.36 10.02
C GLU A 136 12.46 -2.63 8.75
N TYR A 137 12.48 -1.67 7.81
CA TYR A 137 11.99 -1.90 6.45
C TYR A 137 13.05 -2.68 5.66
N PRO A 138 12.71 -3.77 4.94
CA PRO A 138 13.68 -4.55 4.16
C PRO A 138 14.09 -3.78 2.89
N ARG A 139 15.16 -2.97 3.02
CA ARG A 139 15.62 -2.01 1.97
C ARG A 139 16.39 -2.66 0.83
N ASP A 140 16.76 -3.92 0.96
CA ASP A 140 17.44 -4.72 -0.07
C ASP A 140 16.48 -5.28 -1.13
N THR A 141 15.20 -5.08 -0.93
CA THR A 141 14.14 -5.48 -1.85
C THR A 141 13.05 -4.41 -1.95
N ILE A 142 12.38 -4.32 -3.10
CA ILE A 142 11.20 -3.44 -3.25
C ILE A 142 9.90 -4.14 -2.85
N HIS A 143 9.91 -5.47 -2.82
CA HIS A 143 8.77 -6.30 -2.41
C HIS A 143 9.23 -7.33 -1.39
N PHE A 144 8.39 -7.63 -0.42
CA PHE A 144 8.69 -8.62 0.60
C PHE A 144 7.41 -9.28 1.10
N SER A 145 7.55 -10.35 1.87
CA SER A 145 6.43 -11.01 2.52
C SER A 145 6.64 -11.15 4.02
N ASP A 146 5.54 -11.06 4.76
CA ASP A 146 5.46 -11.35 6.19
C ASP A 146 4.51 -12.52 6.42
N GLU A 147 4.76 -13.28 7.48
CA GLU A 147 3.83 -14.28 7.99
C GLU A 147 2.99 -13.66 9.11
N LEU A 148 1.66 -13.63 8.93
CA LEU A 148 0.77 -13.25 10.02
C LEU A 148 0.70 -14.37 11.07
N ASP A 149 0.62 -15.60 10.58
CA ASP A 149 0.65 -16.85 11.33
C ASP A 149 0.98 -18.05 10.39
N ASP A 150 0.80 -19.26 10.85
CA ASP A 150 1.11 -20.46 10.05
C ASP A 150 0.26 -20.59 8.78
N ASN A 151 -0.89 -19.92 8.70
CA ASN A 151 -1.84 -20.07 7.61
C ASN A 151 -1.85 -18.89 6.64
N ILE A 152 -1.45 -17.69 7.07
CA ILE A 152 -1.60 -16.45 6.28
C ILE A 152 -0.25 -15.82 5.96
N SER A 153 -0.06 -15.51 4.68
CA SER A 153 1.00 -14.63 4.19
C SER A 153 0.45 -13.27 3.80
N ILE A 154 1.15 -12.20 4.19
CA ILE A 154 0.92 -10.84 3.72
C ILE A 154 2.06 -10.46 2.79
N ILE A 155 1.73 -10.18 1.54
CA ILE A 155 2.70 -9.84 0.50
C ILE A 155 2.66 -8.34 0.26
N HIS A 156 3.77 -7.66 0.51
CA HIS A 156 3.91 -6.21 0.39
C HIS A 156 4.42 -5.86 -1.01
N LEU A 157 3.56 -5.28 -1.84
CA LEU A 157 3.96 -4.73 -3.13
C LEU A 157 4.17 -3.22 -3.02
N ASN A 158 5.41 -2.79 -3.13
CA ASN A 158 5.74 -1.39 -3.31
C ASN A 158 5.38 -1.00 -4.76
N THR A 159 4.17 -0.54 -4.95
CA THR A 159 3.65 -0.15 -6.27
C THR A 159 4.00 1.29 -6.63
N ALA A 160 4.55 2.05 -5.66
CA ALA A 160 4.85 3.47 -5.81
C ALA A 160 6.30 3.80 -6.19
N TRP A 161 7.21 2.81 -6.28
CA TRP A 161 8.63 3.03 -6.43
C TRP A 161 9.04 3.81 -7.70
N MET A 162 8.20 3.81 -8.74
CA MET A 162 8.38 4.56 -9.97
C MET A 162 7.41 5.74 -10.14
N CYS A 163 6.76 6.17 -9.06
CA CYS A 163 5.86 7.31 -9.10
C CYS A 163 6.60 8.65 -8.96
N PHE A 164 6.17 9.68 -9.69
CA PHE A 164 6.62 11.06 -9.49
C PHE A 164 5.57 12.10 -9.90
N ASP A 165 4.58 11.74 -10.73
CA ASP A 165 3.56 12.65 -11.26
C ASP A 165 2.22 11.91 -11.41
N SER A 166 1.40 11.97 -10.36
CA SER A 166 0.12 11.26 -10.29
C SER A 166 -0.85 11.54 -11.45
N ALA A 167 -0.72 12.69 -12.12
CA ALA A 167 -1.56 13.02 -13.28
C ALA A 167 -1.22 12.19 -14.53
N ASN A 168 -0.04 11.58 -14.59
CA ASN A 168 0.48 10.91 -15.78
C ASN A 168 0.86 9.44 -15.56
N GLU A 169 0.60 8.86 -14.40
CA GLU A 169 1.07 7.52 -14.00
C GLU A 169 0.14 6.40 -14.45
N SER A 170 -1.17 6.65 -14.50
CA SER A 170 -2.17 5.61 -14.84
C SER A 170 -1.85 4.92 -16.17
N GLY A 171 -1.82 3.60 -16.14
CA GLY A 171 -1.49 2.75 -17.28
C GLY A 171 0.00 2.71 -17.65
N LYS A 172 0.89 3.27 -16.82
CA LYS A 172 2.34 3.33 -17.10
C LYS A 172 3.21 2.72 -16.02
N LEU A 173 2.67 2.51 -14.82
CA LEU A 173 3.44 2.02 -13.68
C LEU A 173 4.07 0.67 -13.98
N HIS A 174 5.20 0.42 -13.35
CA HIS A 174 5.94 -0.83 -13.42
C HIS A 174 6.14 -1.42 -12.04
N ILE A 175 6.09 -2.75 -11.92
CA ILE A 175 6.19 -3.44 -10.64
C ILE A 175 7.62 -3.95 -10.33
N GLY A 176 8.48 -4.08 -11.37
CA GLY A 176 9.72 -4.83 -11.22
C GLY A 176 9.47 -6.34 -11.29
N LEU A 177 9.49 -6.89 -12.52
CA LEU A 177 9.03 -8.27 -12.77
C LEU A 177 9.86 -9.32 -12.06
N ASN A 178 11.17 -9.12 -11.94
CA ASN A 178 12.04 -10.05 -11.23
C ASN A 178 11.86 -9.96 -9.73
N SER A 179 11.80 -8.75 -9.21
CA SER A 179 11.62 -8.51 -7.77
C SER A 179 10.29 -9.07 -7.27
N VAL A 180 9.21 -8.88 -8.02
CA VAL A 180 7.90 -9.45 -7.66
C VAL A 180 7.90 -10.98 -7.79
N THR A 181 8.51 -11.54 -8.83
CA THR A 181 8.62 -12.99 -9.01
C THR A 181 9.40 -13.64 -7.86
N LYS A 182 10.50 -13.02 -7.45
CA LYS A 182 11.32 -13.46 -6.32
C LYS A 182 10.50 -13.45 -5.03
N CYS A 183 9.80 -12.35 -4.72
CA CYS A 183 8.96 -12.22 -3.55
C CYS A 183 7.88 -13.32 -3.48
N PHE A 184 7.16 -13.57 -4.58
CA PHE A 184 6.14 -14.64 -4.64
C PHE A 184 6.71 -16.07 -4.65
N SER A 185 8.03 -16.20 -4.68
CA SER A 185 8.72 -17.48 -4.62
C SER A 185 9.34 -17.76 -3.26
N GLU A 186 9.16 -16.88 -2.29
CA GLU A 186 9.59 -17.07 -0.91
C GLU A 186 8.81 -18.22 -0.23
N ASP A 187 9.46 -18.93 0.69
CA ASP A 187 8.83 -20.01 1.43
C ASP A 187 7.67 -19.52 2.32
N LYS A 188 7.76 -18.27 2.81
CA LYS A 188 6.69 -17.59 3.55
C LYS A 188 5.38 -17.43 2.75
N VAL A 189 5.42 -17.58 1.42
CA VAL A 189 4.27 -17.45 0.52
C VAL A 189 3.78 -18.80 0.02
N LYS A 190 4.69 -19.74 -0.28
CA LYS A 190 4.37 -20.97 -1.02
C LYS A 190 3.34 -21.86 -0.35
N ASP A 191 3.50 -22.11 0.95
CA ASP A 191 2.77 -23.14 1.67
C ASP A 191 1.62 -22.59 2.52
N LYS A 192 1.24 -21.33 2.31
CA LYS A 192 0.15 -20.69 3.06
C LYS A 192 -1.21 -20.96 2.45
N GLU A 193 -2.19 -21.19 3.33
CA GLU A 193 -3.59 -21.41 2.94
C GLU A 193 -4.23 -20.12 2.41
N ILE A 194 -3.88 -18.97 2.99
CA ILE A 194 -4.43 -17.66 2.63
C ILE A 194 -3.27 -16.73 2.26
N LYS A 195 -3.36 -16.12 1.09
CA LYS A 195 -2.36 -15.19 0.55
C LYS A 195 -2.99 -13.84 0.24
N ILE A 196 -2.64 -12.85 1.02
CA ILE A 196 -3.13 -11.48 0.89
C ILE A 196 -2.03 -10.61 0.32
N VAL A 197 -2.30 -9.94 -0.77
CA VAL A 197 -1.41 -8.96 -1.38
C VAL A 197 -1.90 -7.57 -1.01
N ILE A 198 -1.00 -6.73 -0.50
CA ILE A 198 -1.25 -5.31 -0.28
C ILE A 198 -0.37 -4.47 -1.20
N GLY A 199 -0.98 -3.49 -1.87
CA GLY A 199 -0.32 -2.50 -2.71
C GLY A 199 -1.10 -1.19 -2.65
N HIS A 200 -0.62 -0.12 -3.25
CA HIS A 200 -1.36 1.15 -3.26
C HIS A 200 -2.20 1.29 -4.53
N HIS A 201 -1.62 1.03 -5.69
CA HIS A 201 -2.25 1.24 -6.99
C HIS A 201 -3.08 0.04 -7.44
N ARG A 202 -4.11 0.28 -8.26
CA ARG A 202 -4.88 -0.79 -8.92
C ARG A 202 -4.04 -1.47 -10.02
N LEU A 203 -4.39 -2.70 -10.38
CA LEU A 203 -3.72 -3.39 -11.50
C LEU A 203 -3.83 -2.61 -12.82
N SER A 204 -4.91 -1.87 -13.04
CA SER A 204 -5.11 -1.03 -14.22
C SER A 204 -4.19 0.20 -14.30
N ASP A 205 -3.53 0.57 -13.22
CA ASP A 205 -2.58 1.70 -13.19
C ASP A 205 -1.20 1.29 -13.72
N PHE A 206 -0.94 -0.01 -13.83
CA PHE A 206 0.26 -0.53 -14.47
C PHE A 206 0.16 -0.54 -15.99
N ASN A 207 1.31 -0.55 -16.67
CA ASN A 207 1.31 -0.82 -18.10
C ASN A 207 0.70 -2.21 -18.39
N LYS A 208 0.17 -2.39 -19.59
CA LYS A 208 -0.63 -3.58 -19.92
C LYS A 208 0.13 -4.90 -19.80
N THR A 209 1.43 -4.89 -20.09
CA THR A 209 2.28 -6.07 -19.96
C THR A 209 2.39 -6.48 -18.47
N VAL A 210 2.66 -5.51 -17.61
CA VAL A 210 2.77 -5.73 -16.16
C VAL A 210 1.43 -6.15 -15.57
N GLU A 211 0.33 -5.50 -15.94
CA GLU A 211 -1.01 -5.89 -15.49
C GLU A 211 -1.29 -7.36 -15.84
N ASN A 212 -1.07 -7.76 -17.08
CA ASN A 212 -1.29 -9.13 -17.52
C ASN A 212 -0.38 -10.11 -16.78
N TYR A 213 0.88 -9.75 -16.56
CA TYR A 213 1.83 -10.56 -15.79
C TYR A 213 1.36 -10.78 -14.36
N LEU A 214 0.97 -9.71 -13.66
CA LEU A 214 0.44 -9.80 -12.29
C LEU A 214 -0.81 -10.66 -12.21
N ARG A 215 -1.73 -10.57 -13.18
CA ARG A 215 -2.91 -11.44 -13.25
C ARG A 215 -2.53 -12.93 -13.36
N VAL A 216 -1.57 -13.24 -14.23
CA VAL A 216 -1.05 -14.61 -14.37
C VAL A 216 -0.37 -15.06 -13.07
N LEU A 217 0.44 -14.20 -12.48
CA LEU A 217 1.15 -14.49 -11.22
C LEU A 217 0.15 -14.75 -10.08
N PHE A 218 -0.87 -13.91 -9.91
CA PHE A 218 -1.91 -14.08 -8.89
C PHE A 218 -2.64 -15.41 -9.05
N LYS A 219 -3.01 -15.74 -10.28
CA LYS A 219 -3.63 -17.03 -10.60
C LYS A 219 -2.74 -18.22 -10.28
N THR A 220 -1.46 -18.18 -10.68
CA THR A 220 -0.52 -19.31 -10.52
C THR A 220 -0.04 -19.50 -9.08
N LYS A 221 -0.15 -18.46 -8.27
CA LYS A 221 0.23 -18.47 -6.86
C LYS A 221 -0.97 -18.60 -5.92
N ASP A 222 -2.18 -18.72 -6.47
CA ASP A 222 -3.44 -18.82 -5.72
C ASP A 222 -3.59 -17.66 -4.72
N ILE A 223 -3.55 -16.41 -5.24
CA ILE A 223 -3.74 -15.22 -4.42
C ILE A 223 -5.24 -15.03 -4.16
N ASP A 224 -5.62 -14.99 -2.88
CA ASP A 224 -7.02 -14.86 -2.48
C ASP A 224 -7.52 -13.42 -2.54
N LEU A 225 -6.67 -12.45 -2.14
CA LEU A 225 -7.08 -11.07 -1.94
C LEU A 225 -5.99 -10.09 -2.35
N TYR A 226 -6.36 -9.05 -3.08
CA TYR A 226 -5.56 -7.86 -3.33
C TYR A 226 -6.24 -6.64 -2.73
N LEU A 227 -5.52 -5.90 -1.89
CA LEU A 227 -6.00 -4.67 -1.26
C LEU A 227 -5.20 -3.46 -1.77
N GLY A 228 -5.93 -2.42 -2.17
CA GLY A 228 -5.36 -1.17 -2.69
C GLY A 228 -6.01 0.09 -2.12
N GLY A 229 -5.46 1.24 -2.51
CA GLY A 229 -5.95 2.57 -2.21
C GLY A 229 -6.03 3.43 -3.46
N HIS A 230 -5.45 4.63 -3.43
CA HIS A 230 -5.18 5.55 -4.54
C HIS A 230 -6.41 6.19 -5.18
N CYS A 231 -7.46 5.43 -5.48
CA CYS A 231 -8.60 5.91 -6.27
C CYS A 231 -9.63 6.67 -5.45
N HIS A 232 -9.47 6.70 -4.14
CA HIS A 232 -10.40 7.32 -3.19
C HIS A 232 -11.86 6.80 -3.30
N GLU A 233 -12.03 5.63 -3.89
CA GLU A 233 -13.33 4.98 -4.07
C GLU A 233 -13.32 3.61 -3.39
N SER A 234 -14.37 3.31 -2.63
CA SER A 234 -14.56 1.97 -2.09
C SER A 234 -15.04 1.03 -3.18
N MET A 235 -14.32 -0.05 -3.39
CA MET A 235 -14.67 -1.08 -4.34
C MET A 235 -14.41 -2.46 -3.74
N ALA A 236 -15.29 -3.40 -4.04
CA ALA A 236 -15.02 -4.82 -3.86
C ALA A 236 -15.44 -5.54 -5.14
N LEU A 237 -14.51 -6.25 -5.76
CA LEU A 237 -14.70 -6.95 -7.00
C LEU A 237 -14.04 -8.32 -6.95
N TYR A 238 -14.77 -9.37 -7.27
CA TYR A 238 -14.20 -10.69 -7.50
C TYR A 238 -13.92 -10.90 -8.98
N ASP A 239 -12.68 -11.29 -9.31
CA ASP A 239 -12.29 -11.66 -10.67
C ASP A 239 -12.21 -13.20 -10.79
N PRO A 240 -13.23 -13.84 -11.40
CA PRO A 240 -13.27 -15.30 -11.52
C PRO A 240 -12.21 -15.87 -12.45
N SER A 241 -11.59 -15.05 -13.30
CA SER A 241 -10.57 -15.52 -14.24
C SER A 241 -9.24 -15.86 -13.55
N ILE A 242 -8.99 -15.23 -12.42
CA ILE A 242 -7.78 -15.43 -11.59
C ILE A 242 -8.10 -15.85 -10.16
N ASN A 243 -9.38 -16.02 -9.82
CA ASN A 243 -9.85 -16.42 -8.49
C ASN A 243 -9.39 -15.51 -7.35
N THR A 244 -9.35 -14.19 -7.60
CA THR A 244 -8.84 -13.21 -6.63
C THR A 244 -9.91 -12.15 -6.34
N GLU A 245 -10.08 -11.78 -5.07
CA GLU A 245 -10.86 -10.61 -4.67
C GLU A 245 -10.00 -9.36 -4.70
N PHE A 246 -10.56 -8.27 -5.18
CA PHE A 246 -9.95 -6.93 -5.20
C PHE A 246 -10.78 -5.99 -4.35
N CYS A 247 -10.13 -5.33 -3.39
CA CYS A 247 -10.77 -4.32 -2.58
C CYS A 247 -9.95 -3.04 -2.57
N SER A 248 -10.62 -1.89 -2.63
CA SER A 248 -10.00 -0.58 -2.39
C SER A 248 -10.77 0.20 -1.35
N CYS A 249 -10.05 1.04 -0.60
CA CYS A 249 -10.63 1.95 0.37
C CYS A 249 -10.94 3.31 -0.24
N ARG A 250 -12.01 3.95 0.27
CA ARG A 250 -12.23 5.38 0.08
C ARG A 250 -11.25 6.16 0.96
N GLN A 251 -10.80 7.32 0.45
CA GLN A 251 -9.99 8.23 1.22
C GLN A 251 -10.67 8.59 2.54
N ALA A 252 -9.93 8.48 3.63
CA ALA A 252 -10.39 8.90 4.95
C ALA A 252 -10.24 10.44 5.11
N ARG A 253 -10.88 11.23 4.25
CA ARG A 253 -10.84 12.70 4.27
C ARG A 253 -12.25 13.28 4.35
N ALA A 254 -12.46 14.28 5.20
CA ALA A 254 -13.64 15.13 5.09
C ALA A 254 -13.52 15.93 3.78
N GLU A 255 -14.46 15.75 2.85
CA GLU A 255 -14.53 16.60 1.67
C GLU A 255 -14.77 18.04 2.11
N ASP A 256 -13.81 18.91 1.88
CA ASP A 256 -14.02 20.36 1.92
C ASP A 256 -14.84 20.70 0.67
N ASN A 257 -16.16 20.76 0.84
CA ASN A 257 -17.08 21.32 -0.15
C ASN A 257 -16.97 22.86 -0.20
N ASP A 258 -15.76 23.37 -0.31
CA ASP A 258 -15.48 24.77 -0.59
C ASP A 258 -15.03 24.94 -2.06
N TYR A 259 -15.92 24.56 -3.00
CA TYR A 259 -15.93 25.22 -4.29
C TYR A 259 -16.87 26.42 -4.17
N PRO A 260 -16.38 27.66 -4.27
CA PRO A 260 -17.28 28.80 -4.44
C PRO A 260 -18.06 28.58 -5.72
N ALA A 261 -19.39 28.57 -5.60
CA ALA A 261 -20.26 28.66 -6.75
C ALA A 261 -19.93 29.98 -7.49
N GLY A 262 -19.29 29.85 -8.66
CA GLY A 262 -19.07 30.91 -9.61
C GLY A 262 -19.98 30.73 -10.79
#